data_d5a740d1de5a594107760c9f1fb329b7
#
_entry.id   d5a740d1de5a594107760c9f1fb329b7
#
_cell.length_a   1.000
_cell.length_b   1.000
_cell.length_c   1.000
_cell.angle_alpha   90.00
_cell.angle_beta   90.00
_cell.angle_gamma   90.00
#
_symmetry.space_group_name_H-M   'P 1'
#
loop_
_entity.id
_entity.type
_entity.pdbx_description
1 polymer ?
#
loop_
_entity_poly.entity_id
_entity_poly.type
_entity_poly.pdbx_seq_one_letter_code
_entity_poly.pdbx_strand_id
1 'polypeptide(L)'
;MNYDAQLAALAAAQTETIARHRLDNGETVWLRKAVPRQAAWRYSLLNGLSKVCRLGVLTPVPNPGGEAGIAIEAGRLRELAEAGIPAPKLLAVQEDALLMSHVGEQTLLIAIEKQTEAGSLEGWLQGLHAIEAVHRQKQFLSQAFARNMVLTETGGIGFIDFEDNPATVLSLQQCQ
;
A
#
# COMPACT_ATOMS: atom_id res chain seq x y z
N MET A 1 -19.74 15.01 4.78
CA MET A 1 -18.83 14.87 5.93
C MET A 1 -17.52 15.57 5.58
N ASN A 2 -16.92 16.30 6.50
CA ASN A 2 -15.64 17.00 6.24
C ASN A 2 -14.48 16.10 6.72
N TYR A 3 -13.92 15.32 5.80
CA TYR A 3 -12.82 14.42 6.11
C TYR A 3 -11.51 15.17 6.47
N ASP A 4 -11.30 16.39 5.95
CA ASP A 4 -10.11 17.18 6.30
C ASP A 4 -10.12 17.59 7.78
N ALA A 5 -11.28 18.00 8.31
CA ALA A 5 -11.42 18.30 9.74
C ALA A 5 -11.24 17.06 10.61
N GLN A 6 -11.76 15.90 10.18
CA GLN A 6 -11.58 14.62 10.87
C GLN A 6 -10.10 14.21 10.86
N LEU A 7 -9.43 14.32 9.71
CA LEU A 7 -7.99 14.02 9.61
C LEU A 7 -7.18 14.87 10.58
N ALA A 8 -7.39 16.18 10.61
CA ALA A 8 -6.66 17.09 11.49
C ALA A 8 -6.86 16.73 12.98
N ALA A 9 -8.10 16.47 13.39
CA ALA A 9 -8.42 16.12 14.78
C ALA A 9 -7.81 14.75 15.19
N LEU A 10 -7.95 13.73 14.34
CA LEU A 10 -7.41 12.40 14.59
C LEU A 10 -5.87 12.41 14.57
N ALA A 11 -5.23 13.11 13.63
CA ALA A 11 -3.79 13.22 13.55
C ALA A 11 -3.18 13.90 14.79
N ALA A 12 -3.85 14.89 15.36
CA ALA A 12 -3.42 15.53 16.60
C ALA A 12 -3.49 14.60 17.82
N ALA A 13 -4.47 13.69 17.84
CA ALA A 13 -4.71 12.77 18.96
C ALA A 13 -3.91 11.47 18.86
N GLN A 14 -3.63 10.98 17.65
CA GLN A 14 -2.98 9.70 17.40
C GLN A 14 -1.48 9.77 17.70
N THR A 15 -0.95 8.81 18.43
CA THR A 15 0.49 8.64 18.72
C THR A 15 1.14 7.62 17.79
N GLU A 16 0.40 6.65 17.31
CA GLU A 16 0.87 5.57 16.44
C GLU A 16 1.04 6.03 14.99
N THR A 17 1.92 5.38 14.24
CA THR A 17 2.14 5.69 12.82
C THR A 17 0.91 5.36 11.97
N ILE A 18 0.22 4.27 12.29
CA ILE A 18 -1.02 3.86 11.63
C ILE A 18 -2.02 3.35 12.66
N ALA A 19 -3.27 3.81 12.58
CA ALA A 19 -4.33 3.33 13.46
C ALA A 19 -5.68 3.33 12.75
N ARG A 20 -6.56 2.41 13.22
CA ARG A 20 -7.94 2.31 12.77
C ARG A 20 -8.82 3.17 13.66
N HIS A 21 -9.68 3.95 13.04
CA HIS A 21 -10.67 4.79 13.73
C HIS A 21 -12.08 4.49 13.24
N ARG A 22 -13.05 4.73 14.10
CA ARG A 22 -14.47 4.71 13.74
C ARG A 22 -14.99 6.13 13.83
N LEU A 23 -15.49 6.65 12.72
CA LEU A 23 -16.05 7.99 12.66
C LEU A 23 -17.49 8.03 13.23
N ASP A 24 -18.00 9.22 13.53
CA ASP A 24 -19.34 9.40 14.11
C ASP A 24 -20.47 8.88 13.23
N ASN A 25 -20.26 8.80 11.92
CA ASN A 25 -21.19 8.17 10.98
C ASN A 25 -21.13 6.65 10.95
N GLY A 26 -20.28 6.03 11.78
CA GLY A 26 -20.07 4.60 11.83
C GLY A 26 -19.07 4.05 10.81
N GLU A 27 -18.53 4.89 9.93
CA GLU A 27 -17.52 4.49 8.93
C GLU A 27 -16.20 4.13 9.60
N THR A 28 -15.59 3.01 9.19
CA THR A 28 -14.25 2.63 9.63
C THR A 28 -13.22 3.21 8.66
N VAL A 29 -12.23 3.89 9.20
CA VAL A 29 -11.16 4.53 8.44
C VAL A 29 -9.80 4.20 9.03
N TRP A 30 -8.74 4.35 8.23
CA TRP A 30 -7.37 4.27 8.68
C TRP A 30 -6.69 5.62 8.56
N LEU A 31 -6.02 6.03 9.62
CA LEU A 31 -5.16 7.20 9.62
C LEU A 31 -3.71 6.76 9.65
N ARG A 32 -2.93 7.20 8.68
CA ARG A 32 -1.48 7.02 8.60
C ARG A 32 -0.77 8.34 8.77
N LYS A 33 0.22 8.38 9.66
CA LYS A 33 1.13 9.50 9.88
C LYS A 33 2.47 9.26 9.19
N ALA A 34 3.14 10.33 8.84
CA ALA A 34 4.49 10.26 8.29
C ALA A 34 5.45 9.55 9.26
N VAL A 35 6.19 8.57 8.74
CA VAL A 35 7.30 7.95 9.48
C VAL A 35 8.54 8.86 9.42
N PRO A 36 9.46 8.78 10.40
CA PRO A 36 10.71 9.55 10.32
C PRO A 36 11.44 9.31 9.00
N ARG A 37 12.01 10.36 8.43
CA ARG A 37 12.79 10.28 7.18
C ARG A 37 13.91 9.26 7.33
N GLN A 38 13.98 8.33 6.38
CA GLN A 38 15.11 7.41 6.30
C GLN A 38 16.32 8.09 5.67
N ALA A 39 17.52 7.77 6.17
CA ALA A 39 18.75 8.39 5.72
C ALA A 39 19.07 8.00 4.24
N ALA A 40 18.96 8.95 3.33
CA ALA A 40 19.16 8.77 1.87
C ALA A 40 20.50 8.13 1.48
N TRP A 41 21.55 8.27 2.30
CA TRP A 41 22.88 7.71 2.04
C TRP A 41 22.90 6.17 1.95
N ARG A 42 21.98 5.48 2.67
CA ARG A 42 21.87 4.01 2.63
C ARG A 42 21.43 3.53 1.25
N TYR A 43 20.48 4.24 0.62
CA TYR A 43 20.04 3.95 -0.75
C TYR A 43 21.12 4.27 -1.79
N SER A 44 21.88 5.33 -1.57
CA SER A 44 22.97 5.72 -2.45
C SER A 44 24.09 4.67 -2.49
N LEU A 45 24.44 4.08 -1.34
CA LEU A 45 25.43 3.02 -1.23
C LEU A 45 24.97 1.73 -1.95
N LEU A 46 23.72 1.30 -1.72
CA LEU A 46 23.14 0.13 -2.37
C LEU A 46 22.99 0.32 -3.89
N ASN A 47 22.62 1.52 -4.33
CA ASN A 47 22.56 1.88 -5.75
C ASN A 47 23.95 1.83 -6.44
N GLY A 48 24.99 2.25 -5.73
CA GLY A 48 26.37 2.11 -6.20
C GLY A 48 26.76 0.64 -6.40
N LEU A 49 26.43 -0.19 -5.42
CA LEU A 49 26.73 -1.63 -5.45
C LEU A 49 25.97 -2.37 -6.56
N SER A 50 24.65 -2.09 -6.72
CA SER A 50 23.81 -2.71 -7.76
C SER A 50 24.27 -2.37 -9.17
N LYS A 51 24.74 -1.12 -9.41
CA LYS A 51 25.32 -0.70 -10.68
C LYS A 51 26.65 -1.39 -10.99
N VAL A 52 27.52 -1.52 -9.99
CA VAL A 52 28.83 -2.20 -10.14
C VAL A 52 28.65 -3.70 -10.44
N CYS A 53 27.69 -4.34 -9.76
CA CYS A 53 27.41 -5.77 -9.94
C CYS A 53 26.50 -6.06 -11.15
N ARG A 54 26.00 -5.04 -11.87
CA ARG A 54 25.01 -5.18 -12.98
C ARG A 54 23.75 -5.98 -12.62
N LEU A 55 23.38 -5.99 -11.36
CA LEU A 55 22.20 -6.68 -10.84
C LEU A 55 21.02 -5.71 -10.78
N GLY A 56 20.42 -5.39 -11.93
CA GLY A 56 19.27 -4.48 -12.04
C GLY A 56 18.09 -4.86 -11.11
N VAL A 57 17.94 -6.15 -10.84
CA VAL A 57 16.94 -6.70 -9.91
C VAL A 57 17.16 -6.22 -8.45
N LEU A 58 18.38 -5.79 -8.09
CA LEU A 58 18.72 -5.29 -6.76
C LEU A 58 18.70 -3.75 -6.69
N THR A 59 18.08 -3.07 -7.65
CA THR A 59 17.92 -1.61 -7.58
C THR A 59 17.00 -1.26 -6.41
N PRO A 60 17.51 -0.57 -5.37
CA PRO A 60 16.68 -0.24 -4.22
C PRO A 60 15.61 0.78 -4.61
N VAL A 61 14.36 0.48 -4.27
CA VAL A 61 13.25 1.43 -4.40
C VAL A 61 13.37 2.44 -3.26
N PRO A 62 13.44 3.74 -3.56
CA PRO A 62 13.51 4.75 -2.51
C PRO A 62 12.21 4.81 -1.71
N ASN A 63 12.32 4.65 -0.39
CA ASN A 63 11.25 4.99 0.55
C ASN A 63 11.74 6.20 1.37
N PRO A 64 11.39 7.43 0.98
CA PRO A 64 11.93 8.62 1.60
C PRO A 64 11.40 8.84 3.03
N GLY A 65 10.26 8.24 3.38
CA GLY A 65 9.55 8.55 4.62
C GLY A 65 9.11 10.02 4.70
N GLY A 66 8.67 10.48 5.87
CA GLY A 66 8.22 11.86 6.07
C GLY A 66 7.06 12.26 5.16
N GLU A 67 6.93 13.54 4.89
CA GLU A 67 5.91 14.12 4.00
C GLU A 67 5.97 13.54 2.58
N ALA A 68 7.17 13.26 2.08
CA ALA A 68 7.35 12.67 0.76
C ALA A 68 6.75 11.25 0.67
N GLY A 69 6.83 10.45 1.75
CA GLY A 69 6.18 9.14 1.81
C GLY A 69 4.65 9.27 1.77
N ILE A 70 4.08 10.22 2.52
CA ILE A 70 2.63 10.52 2.50
C ILE A 70 2.19 10.95 1.09
N ALA A 71 2.95 11.81 0.43
CA ALA A 71 2.64 12.26 -0.93
C ALA A 71 2.68 11.12 -1.95
N ILE A 72 3.67 10.21 -1.84
CA ILE A 72 3.79 9.02 -2.69
C ILE A 72 2.57 8.12 -2.51
N GLU A 73 2.23 7.75 -1.27
CA GLU A 73 1.08 6.89 -0.99
C GLU A 73 -0.24 7.51 -1.47
N ALA A 74 -0.46 8.80 -1.17
CA ALA A 74 -1.63 9.52 -1.65
C ALA A 74 -1.73 9.56 -3.18
N GLY A 75 -0.60 9.73 -3.87
CA GLY A 75 -0.52 9.65 -5.34
C GLY A 75 -0.90 8.26 -5.85
N ARG A 76 -0.30 7.22 -5.28
CA ARG A 76 -0.60 5.83 -5.65
C ARG A 76 -2.06 5.44 -5.43
N LEU A 77 -2.65 5.83 -4.30
CA LEU A 77 -4.06 5.56 -4.03
C LEU A 77 -5.00 6.22 -5.06
N ARG A 78 -4.68 7.45 -5.54
CA ARG A 78 -5.45 8.10 -6.61
C ARG A 78 -5.30 7.35 -7.94
N GLU A 79 -4.08 7.02 -8.35
CA GLU A 79 -3.81 6.28 -9.59
C GLU A 79 -4.51 4.92 -9.62
N LEU A 80 -4.50 4.17 -8.51
CA LEU A 80 -5.17 2.88 -8.40
C LEU A 80 -6.69 3.03 -8.44
N ALA A 81 -7.24 4.06 -7.80
CA ALA A 81 -8.67 4.35 -7.86
C ALA A 81 -9.12 4.71 -9.29
N GLU A 82 -8.36 5.51 -10.03
CA GLU A 82 -8.62 5.85 -11.44
C GLU A 82 -8.56 4.61 -12.35
N ALA A 83 -7.65 3.68 -12.04
CA ALA A 83 -7.53 2.41 -12.76
C ALA A 83 -8.59 1.36 -12.33
N GLY A 84 -9.43 1.67 -11.34
CA GLY A 84 -10.45 0.74 -10.83
C GLY A 84 -9.89 -0.43 -10.03
N ILE A 85 -8.65 -0.30 -9.51
CA ILE A 85 -8.02 -1.33 -8.66
C ILE A 85 -8.58 -1.24 -7.24
N PRO A 86 -9.03 -2.37 -6.64
CA PRO A 86 -9.53 -2.40 -5.27
C PRO A 86 -8.41 -2.04 -4.26
N ALA A 87 -8.42 -0.81 -3.77
CA ALA A 87 -7.50 -0.27 -2.78
C ALA A 87 -8.24 0.69 -1.84
N PRO A 88 -7.65 1.11 -0.71
CA PRO A 88 -8.24 2.13 0.13
C PRO A 88 -8.53 3.41 -0.66
N LYS A 89 -9.72 3.98 -0.50
CA LYS A 89 -10.03 5.29 -1.04
C LYS A 89 -9.33 6.34 -0.21
N LEU A 90 -8.59 7.26 -0.84
CA LEU A 90 -8.05 8.43 -0.17
C LEU A 90 -9.20 9.37 0.18
N LEU A 91 -9.46 9.59 1.46
CA LEU A 91 -10.56 10.42 1.99
C LEU A 91 -10.10 11.86 2.24
N ALA A 92 -8.89 12.02 2.81
CA ALA A 92 -8.23 13.29 3.05
C ALA A 92 -6.73 13.13 3.13
N VAL A 93 -5.97 14.21 2.88
CA VAL A 93 -4.50 14.22 2.99
C VAL A 93 -4.02 15.59 3.45
N GLN A 94 -3.03 15.58 4.35
CA GLN A 94 -2.25 16.75 4.75
C GLN A 94 -0.75 16.43 4.61
N GLU A 95 0.15 17.37 4.93
CA GLU A 95 1.59 17.19 4.69
C GLU A 95 2.16 15.93 5.37
N ASP A 96 1.75 15.66 6.60
CA ASP A 96 2.31 14.62 7.47
C ASP A 96 1.35 13.46 7.76
N ALA A 97 0.15 13.43 7.16
CA ALA A 97 -0.82 12.36 7.39
C ALA A 97 -1.82 12.21 6.24
N LEU A 98 -2.41 11.03 6.12
CA LEU A 98 -3.53 10.73 5.24
C LEU A 98 -4.60 9.92 5.96
N LEU A 99 -5.84 10.10 5.51
CA LEU A 99 -7.02 9.35 5.93
C LEU A 99 -7.53 8.53 4.76
N MET A 100 -7.74 7.24 4.98
CA MET A 100 -8.18 6.31 3.94
C MET A 100 -9.29 5.39 4.43
N SER A 101 -10.09 4.89 3.49
CA SER A 101 -11.16 3.95 3.79
C SER A 101 -10.61 2.60 4.22
N HIS A 102 -11.43 1.87 4.97
CA HIS A 102 -11.20 0.46 5.25
C HIS A 102 -11.55 -0.41 4.02
N VAL A 103 -10.79 -1.47 3.76
CA VAL A 103 -10.97 -2.36 2.60
C VAL A 103 -11.48 -3.74 3.00
N GLY A 104 -10.99 -4.27 4.12
CA GLY A 104 -11.38 -5.60 4.59
C GLY A 104 -10.68 -5.97 5.89
N GLU A 105 -11.23 -6.96 6.58
CA GLU A 105 -10.78 -7.35 7.93
C GLU A 105 -9.70 -8.44 7.93
N GLN A 106 -9.69 -9.31 6.95
CA GLN A 106 -8.82 -10.48 6.92
C GLN A 106 -7.80 -10.38 5.79
N THR A 107 -6.53 -10.60 6.11
CA THR A 107 -5.50 -10.69 5.07
C THR A 107 -5.61 -12.01 4.31
N LEU A 108 -5.22 -11.98 3.05
CA LEU A 108 -5.15 -13.17 2.21
C LEU A 108 -4.16 -14.20 2.78
N LEU A 109 -3.10 -13.75 3.46
CA LEU A 109 -2.14 -14.64 4.13
C LEU A 109 -2.86 -15.58 5.11
N ILE A 110 -3.69 -15.04 6.00
CA ILE A 110 -4.45 -15.85 6.97
C ILE A 110 -5.42 -16.81 6.26
N ALA A 111 -6.04 -16.38 5.16
CA ALA A 111 -6.92 -17.23 4.37
C ALA A 111 -6.15 -18.39 3.72
N ILE A 112 -4.97 -18.10 3.13
CA ILE A 112 -4.07 -19.10 2.54
C ILE A 112 -3.63 -20.13 3.58
N GLU A 113 -3.20 -19.69 4.76
CA GLU A 113 -2.76 -20.60 5.84
C GLU A 113 -3.87 -21.60 6.20
N LYS A 114 -5.08 -21.10 6.49
CA LYS A 114 -6.25 -21.96 6.81
C LYS A 114 -6.64 -22.92 5.68
N GLN A 115 -6.60 -22.45 4.44
CA GLN A 115 -6.96 -23.25 3.27
C GLN A 115 -5.92 -24.31 2.97
N THR A 116 -4.64 -24.00 3.15
CA THR A 116 -3.53 -24.95 2.95
C THR A 116 -3.60 -26.09 3.97
N GLU A 117 -3.95 -25.80 5.22
CA GLU A 117 -4.19 -26.83 6.25
C GLU A 117 -5.34 -27.77 5.84
N ALA A 118 -6.32 -27.26 5.09
CA ALA A 118 -7.41 -28.06 4.53
C ALA A 118 -7.10 -28.70 3.16
N GLY A 119 -5.86 -28.58 2.67
CA GLY A 119 -5.43 -29.12 1.37
C GLY A 119 -5.90 -28.33 0.16
N SER A 120 -6.34 -27.06 0.32
CA SER A 120 -6.80 -26.18 -0.77
C SER A 120 -5.75 -25.12 -1.14
N LEU A 121 -5.64 -24.85 -2.44
CA LEU A 121 -4.80 -23.78 -2.99
C LEU A 121 -5.63 -22.58 -3.48
N GLU A 122 -6.91 -22.53 -3.16
CA GLU A 122 -7.84 -21.52 -3.68
C GLU A 122 -7.39 -20.09 -3.37
N GLY A 123 -6.96 -19.81 -2.14
CA GLY A 123 -6.45 -18.48 -1.75
C GLY A 123 -5.21 -18.06 -2.53
N TRP A 124 -4.31 -18.99 -2.83
CA TRP A 124 -3.17 -18.76 -3.70
C TRP A 124 -3.61 -18.36 -5.11
N LEU A 125 -4.54 -19.10 -5.69
CA LEU A 125 -5.07 -18.82 -7.04
C LEU A 125 -5.80 -17.48 -7.06
N GLN A 126 -6.60 -17.16 -6.05
CA GLN A 126 -7.25 -15.85 -5.93
C GLN A 126 -6.23 -14.70 -5.91
N GLY A 127 -5.15 -14.83 -5.13
CA GLY A 127 -4.07 -13.84 -5.08
C GLY A 127 -3.38 -13.65 -6.43
N LEU A 128 -3.03 -14.73 -7.12
CA LEU A 128 -2.41 -14.69 -8.45
C LEU A 128 -3.32 -14.02 -9.50
N HIS A 129 -4.61 -14.38 -9.52
CA HIS A 129 -5.57 -13.75 -10.45
C HIS A 129 -5.76 -12.25 -10.14
N ALA A 130 -5.74 -11.87 -8.86
CA ALA A 130 -5.84 -10.47 -8.46
C ALA A 130 -4.62 -9.65 -8.93
N ILE A 131 -3.40 -10.19 -8.78
CA ILE A 131 -2.16 -9.56 -9.30
C ILE A 131 -2.23 -9.45 -10.84
N GLU A 132 -2.62 -10.52 -11.53
CA GLU A 132 -2.78 -10.51 -12.97
C GLU A 132 -3.77 -9.43 -13.43
N ALA A 133 -4.88 -9.25 -12.73
CA ALA A 133 -5.86 -8.21 -13.04
C ALA A 133 -5.26 -6.79 -12.90
N VAL A 134 -4.41 -6.55 -11.90
CA VAL A 134 -3.66 -5.30 -11.74
C VAL A 134 -2.72 -5.06 -12.94
N HIS A 135 -1.96 -6.08 -13.35
CA HIS A 135 -1.03 -5.98 -14.47
C HIS A 135 -1.75 -5.74 -15.81
N ARG A 136 -2.91 -6.35 -16.02
CA ARG A 136 -3.76 -6.09 -17.22
C ARG A 136 -4.21 -4.62 -17.29
N GLN A 137 -4.41 -3.96 -16.16
CA GLN A 137 -4.74 -2.53 -16.08
C GLN A 137 -3.49 -1.64 -16.24
N LYS A 138 -2.34 -2.22 -16.63
CA LYS A 138 -1.04 -1.53 -16.71
C LYS A 138 -0.63 -0.84 -15.40
N GLN A 139 -1.06 -1.43 -14.29
CA GLN A 139 -0.67 -1.05 -12.94
C GLN A 139 0.30 -2.07 -12.36
N PHE A 140 0.89 -1.75 -11.22
CA PHE A 140 1.81 -2.62 -10.48
C PHE A 140 1.52 -2.52 -8.97
N LEU A 141 2.05 -3.49 -8.24
CA LEU A 141 2.04 -3.52 -6.78
C LEU A 141 3.49 -3.53 -6.31
N SER A 142 3.90 -2.51 -5.55
CA SER A 142 5.28 -2.42 -5.05
C SER A 142 5.64 -3.57 -4.11
N GLN A 143 4.65 -4.06 -3.36
CA GLN A 143 4.79 -5.14 -2.41
C GLN A 143 3.60 -6.12 -2.50
N ALA A 144 3.60 -6.96 -3.56
CA ALA A 144 2.56 -7.96 -3.82
C ALA A 144 2.60 -9.16 -2.86
N PHE A 145 2.72 -8.91 -1.55
CA PHE A 145 2.71 -9.96 -0.53
C PHE A 145 1.28 -10.30 -0.09
N ALA A 146 1.02 -11.56 0.22
CA ALA A 146 -0.30 -12.00 0.70
C ALA A 146 -0.76 -11.28 1.98
N ARG A 147 0.16 -10.77 2.81
CA ARG A 147 -0.15 -9.94 3.97
C ARG A 147 -0.66 -8.53 3.60
N ASN A 148 -0.33 -8.05 2.40
CA ASN A 148 -0.75 -6.75 1.86
C ASN A 148 -1.98 -6.86 0.95
N MET A 149 -2.58 -8.04 0.88
CA MET A 149 -3.85 -8.33 0.22
C MET A 149 -4.90 -8.62 1.29
N VAL A 150 -6.09 -8.09 1.13
CA VAL A 150 -7.20 -8.29 2.08
C VAL A 150 -8.43 -8.79 1.36
N LEU A 151 -9.19 -9.65 2.03
CA LEU A 151 -10.49 -10.10 1.54
C LEU A 151 -11.50 -8.97 1.75
N THR A 152 -12.12 -8.51 0.65
CA THR A 152 -13.16 -7.49 0.70
C THR A 152 -14.50 -8.11 1.13
N GLU A 153 -15.44 -7.28 1.59
CA GLU A 153 -16.79 -7.73 1.95
C GLU A 153 -17.54 -8.40 0.78
N THR A 154 -17.17 -8.08 -0.45
CA THR A 154 -17.75 -8.67 -1.67
C THR A 154 -17.08 -9.97 -2.10
N GLY A 155 -16.12 -10.48 -1.33
CA GLY A 155 -15.37 -11.70 -1.62
C GLY A 155 -14.23 -11.54 -2.63
N GLY A 156 -13.93 -10.32 -3.05
CA GLY A 156 -12.77 -10.00 -3.90
C GLY A 156 -11.50 -9.79 -3.08
N ILE A 157 -10.40 -9.47 -3.77
CA ILE A 157 -9.13 -9.09 -3.18
C ILE A 157 -8.94 -7.59 -3.31
N GLY A 158 -8.67 -6.91 -2.19
CA GLY A 158 -8.17 -5.53 -2.13
C GLY A 158 -6.70 -5.49 -1.74
N PHE A 159 -6.04 -4.40 -2.07
CA PHE A 159 -4.60 -4.22 -1.83
C PHE A 159 -4.38 -3.08 -0.86
N ILE A 160 -3.36 -3.20 -0.01
CA ILE A 160 -2.96 -2.20 0.99
C ILE A 160 -1.45 -2.00 0.94
N ASP A 161 -0.96 -0.93 1.61
CA ASP A 161 0.47 -0.63 1.78
C ASP A 161 1.17 -0.16 0.50
N PHE A 162 0.99 1.13 0.17
CA PHE A 162 1.50 1.78 -1.05
C PHE A 162 2.55 2.86 -0.79
N GLU A 163 3.33 2.75 0.27
CA GLU A 163 4.34 3.76 0.65
C GLU A 163 5.56 3.81 -0.28
N ASP A 164 5.74 2.82 -1.14
CA ASP A 164 6.82 2.74 -2.12
C ASP A 164 6.30 2.98 -3.54
N ASN A 165 7.13 3.65 -4.35
CA ASN A 165 6.84 3.79 -5.79
C ASN A 165 8.06 3.36 -6.62
N PRO A 166 8.13 2.06 -7.01
CA PRO A 166 9.22 1.56 -7.83
C PRO A 166 9.30 2.20 -9.23
N ALA A 167 8.21 2.74 -9.76
CA ALA A 167 8.21 3.40 -11.07
C ALA A 167 9.07 4.67 -11.12
N THR A 168 9.54 5.18 -9.97
CA THR A 168 10.52 6.28 -9.91
C THR A 168 11.91 5.86 -10.38
N VAL A 169 12.22 4.56 -10.37
CA VAL A 169 13.55 4.01 -10.70
C VAL A 169 13.52 2.83 -11.66
N LEU A 170 12.34 2.23 -11.87
CA LEU A 170 12.13 1.07 -12.72
C LEU A 170 11.09 1.39 -13.82
N SER A 171 11.17 0.70 -14.96
CA SER A 171 10.11 0.74 -15.97
C SER A 171 8.88 -0.07 -15.49
N LEU A 172 7.72 0.19 -16.08
CA LEU A 172 6.50 -0.56 -15.76
C LEU A 172 6.70 -2.08 -15.89
N GLN A 173 7.37 -2.53 -16.95
CA GLN A 173 7.68 -3.94 -17.17
C GLN A 173 8.55 -4.55 -16.05
N GLN A 174 9.42 -3.75 -15.44
CA GLN A 174 10.25 -4.20 -14.31
C GLN A 174 9.49 -4.16 -12.97
N CYS A 175 8.40 -3.37 -12.90
CA CYS A 175 7.52 -3.29 -11.72
C CYS A 175 6.47 -4.41 -11.69
N GLN A 176 6.14 -4.99 -12.83
CA GLN A 176 5.22 -6.13 -13.03
C GLN A 176 5.95 -7.46 -12.97
#